data_b34baf1d041cd1ef615051e7be80cc70
#
_entry.id   b34baf1d041cd1ef615051e7be80cc70
#
_cell.length_a   1.000
_cell.length_b   1.000
_cell.length_c   1.000
_cell.angle_alpha   90.00
_cell.angle_beta   90.00
_cell.angle_gamma   90.00
#
_symmetry.space_group_name_H-M   'P 1'
#
loop_
_entity.id
_entity.type
_entity.pdbx_description
1 polymer ?
#
loop_
_entity_poly.entity_id
_entity_poly.type
_entity_poly.pdbx_seq_one_letter_code
_entity_poly.pdbx_strand_id
1 'polypeptide(L)'
;GKDNYTLGKKIIKGEKLRFLVPKGMRFKEGFVFRRIRNEELIESLDQKYRKEDRQEEIYGFLSLQVGYPASFTVCCREFSYTAYTEHAVEHAQKRPLEEERIRTQLAKTGGTLFFLKDLEISMDQDAFLPMQQLNSLRRAALDGLRREIATAFYRECNPSTTQVETFKEETGNGNLNRYSVFIETEEQLETVFSFLN
;
A
#
# COMPACT_ATOMS: atom_id res chain seq x y z
N GLY A 1 34.52 4.53 -7.68
CA GLY A 1 35.42 4.02 -6.69
C GLY A 1 34.67 3.02 -5.81
N LYS A 2 35.18 1.81 -5.73
CA LYS A 2 34.48 0.64 -5.18
C LYS A 2 35.04 0.19 -3.84
N ASP A 3 35.14 1.05 -2.85
CA ASP A 3 35.65 0.62 -1.55
C ASP A 3 34.70 1.05 -0.45
N ASN A 4 33.50 0.42 -0.47
CA ASN A 4 32.60 0.47 0.67
C ASN A 4 33.04 -0.61 1.67
N TYR A 5 33.63 -0.19 2.76
CA TYR A 5 33.95 -1.10 3.85
C TYR A 5 32.71 -1.31 4.70
N THR A 6 32.25 -2.54 4.75
CA THR A 6 31.14 -2.94 5.63
C THR A 6 31.69 -3.17 7.02
N LEU A 7 31.26 -2.39 7.99
CA LEU A 7 31.56 -2.64 9.40
C LEU A 7 30.59 -3.71 9.90
N GLY A 8 31.06 -4.94 10.02
CA GLY A 8 30.28 -6.08 10.52
C GLY A 8 29.95 -6.05 12.02
N LYS A 9 30.09 -4.88 12.69
CA LYS A 9 29.90 -4.76 14.13
C LYS A 9 29.14 -3.48 14.47
N LYS A 10 28.22 -3.59 15.42
CA LYS A 10 27.54 -2.42 16.00
C LYS A 10 28.54 -1.58 16.77
N ILE A 11 28.63 -0.30 16.46
CA ILE A 11 29.54 0.66 17.05
C ILE A 11 28.81 1.43 18.14
N ILE A 12 29.42 1.49 19.32
CA ILE A 12 28.89 2.20 20.48
C ILE A 12 29.61 3.57 20.61
N LYS A 13 28.92 4.57 21.12
CA LYS A 13 29.48 5.91 21.37
C LYS A 13 30.73 5.80 22.23
N GLY A 14 31.85 6.38 21.77
CA GLY A 14 33.15 6.37 22.47
C GLY A 14 34.08 5.23 22.05
N GLU A 15 33.65 4.30 21.21
CA GLU A 15 34.50 3.22 20.70
C GLU A 15 35.50 3.75 19.66
N LYS A 16 36.78 3.30 19.78
CA LYS A 16 37.81 3.62 18.79
C LYS A 16 37.74 2.69 17.60
N LEU A 17 37.63 3.25 16.40
CA LEU A 17 37.55 2.51 15.18
C LEU A 17 38.80 2.65 14.33
N ARG A 18 39.17 1.58 13.64
CA ARG A 18 40.19 1.61 12.59
C ARG A 18 39.54 1.46 11.24
N PHE A 19 39.78 2.43 10.36
CA PHE A 19 39.32 2.38 8.99
C PHE A 19 40.49 2.08 8.07
N LEU A 20 40.29 1.18 7.11
CA LEU A 20 41.17 1.06 5.97
C LEU A 20 40.78 2.14 4.98
N VAL A 21 41.72 2.95 4.58
CA VAL A 21 41.49 4.02 3.61
C VAL A 21 42.24 3.74 2.33
N PRO A 22 41.71 4.17 1.18
CA PRO A 22 42.38 4.02 -0.10
C PRO A 22 43.77 4.62 -0.08
N LYS A 23 44.72 3.98 -0.79
CA LYS A 23 46.09 4.45 -0.88
C LYS A 23 46.16 5.88 -1.43
N GLY A 24 46.78 6.78 -0.70
CA GLY A 24 46.88 8.21 -1.07
C GLY A 24 45.89 9.12 -0.34
N MET A 25 44.90 8.59 0.34
CA MET A 25 43.95 9.39 1.14
C MET A 25 44.53 9.61 2.55
N ARG A 26 44.61 10.86 2.98
CA ARG A 26 45.11 11.26 4.31
C ARG A 26 44.06 12.07 5.02
N PHE A 27 43.77 11.71 6.25
CA PHE A 27 42.86 12.46 7.13
C PHE A 27 43.69 13.20 8.20
N LYS A 28 43.23 14.39 8.54
CA LYS A 28 43.79 15.18 9.64
C LYS A 28 42.94 14.94 10.89
N GLU A 29 43.51 15.20 12.05
CA GLU A 29 42.78 15.22 13.30
C GLU A 29 41.61 16.24 13.21
N GLY A 30 40.42 15.86 13.71
CA GLY A 30 39.23 16.70 13.61
C GLY A 30 38.33 16.42 12.39
N PHE A 31 38.70 15.52 11.47
CA PHE A 31 37.81 15.12 10.39
C PHE A 31 36.57 14.42 10.93
N VAL A 32 35.41 14.82 10.42
CA VAL A 32 34.13 14.23 10.79
C VAL A 32 33.72 13.20 9.73
N PHE A 33 33.52 11.98 10.16
CA PHE A 33 32.99 10.90 9.30
C PHE A 33 31.50 10.77 9.51
N ARG A 34 30.75 10.63 8.42
CA ARG A 34 29.31 10.40 8.44
C ARG A 34 29.02 9.04 7.81
N ARG A 35 28.15 8.27 8.48
CA ARG A 35 27.62 7.04 7.90
C ARG A 35 26.59 7.42 6.83
N ILE A 36 26.86 7.03 5.57
CA ILE A 36 25.98 7.32 4.44
C ILE A 36 24.86 6.25 4.35
N ARG A 37 25.18 5.00 4.71
CA ARG A 37 24.26 3.88 4.57
C ARG A 37 24.26 3.02 5.84
N ASN A 38 23.07 2.64 6.27
CA ASN A 38 22.85 1.75 7.41
C ASN A 38 22.15 0.48 6.90
N GLU A 39 22.93 -0.53 6.53
CA GLU A 39 22.41 -1.80 5.99
C GLU A 39 21.47 -2.49 6.98
N GLU A 40 21.82 -2.56 8.26
CA GLU A 40 20.97 -3.18 9.29
C GLU A 40 19.58 -2.51 9.38
N LEU A 41 19.54 -1.17 9.30
CA LEU A 41 18.28 -0.44 9.27
C LEU A 41 17.50 -0.73 7.99
N ILE A 42 18.17 -0.72 6.83
CA ILE A 42 17.53 -1.00 5.53
C ILE A 42 16.97 -2.41 5.53
N GLU A 43 17.72 -3.41 5.95
CA GLU A 43 17.25 -4.79 6.04
C GLU A 43 16.07 -4.94 7.01
N SER A 44 16.12 -4.28 8.17
CA SER A 44 15.01 -4.30 9.13
C SER A 44 13.74 -3.65 8.58
N LEU A 45 13.88 -2.55 7.83
CA LEU A 45 12.77 -1.89 7.16
C LEU A 45 12.22 -2.73 6.00
N ASP A 46 13.10 -3.33 5.20
CA ASP A 46 12.69 -4.23 4.11
C ASP A 46 11.94 -5.47 4.65
N GLN A 47 12.39 -6.06 5.76
CA GLN A 47 11.68 -7.14 6.41
C GLN A 47 10.32 -6.70 6.92
N LYS A 48 10.25 -5.55 7.59
CA LYS A 48 9.04 -5.04 8.23
C LYS A 48 8.00 -4.48 7.26
N TYR A 49 8.42 -3.86 6.17
CA TYR A 49 7.53 -3.09 5.29
C TYR A 49 7.37 -3.66 3.88
N ARG A 50 8.30 -4.49 3.40
CA ARG A 50 8.21 -5.13 2.09
C ARG A 50 7.74 -6.57 2.14
N LYS A 51 8.06 -7.31 3.21
CA LYS A 51 7.72 -8.74 3.32
C LYS A 51 6.40 -8.99 4.03
N GLU A 52 5.97 -8.09 4.90
CA GLU A 52 4.64 -8.16 5.48
C GLU A 52 3.67 -7.43 4.53
N ASP A 53 2.97 -8.19 3.71
CA ASP A 53 1.75 -7.72 3.06
C ASP A 53 0.77 -7.33 4.17
N ARG A 54 0.65 -6.03 4.45
CA ARG A 54 -0.36 -5.54 5.38
C ARG A 54 -1.71 -5.77 4.75
N GLN A 55 -2.37 -6.82 5.21
CA GLN A 55 -3.73 -7.12 4.85
C GLN A 55 -4.67 -6.56 5.93
N GLU A 56 -5.74 -5.92 5.50
CA GLU A 56 -6.81 -5.47 6.38
C GLU A 56 -7.78 -6.62 6.62
N GLU A 57 -8.18 -6.82 7.87
CA GLU A 57 -9.16 -7.84 8.25
C GLU A 57 -10.53 -7.47 7.71
N ILE A 58 -11.17 -8.43 7.04
CA ILE A 58 -12.56 -8.29 6.57
C ILE A 58 -13.44 -9.40 7.13
N TYR A 59 -14.71 -9.09 7.24
CA TYR A 59 -15.78 -10.01 7.60
C TYR A 59 -16.68 -10.22 6.40
N GLY A 60 -17.07 -11.46 6.14
CA GLY A 60 -17.86 -11.85 4.98
C GLY A 60 -19.23 -12.40 5.40
N PHE A 61 -20.26 -12.07 4.63
CA PHE A 61 -21.59 -12.68 4.70
C PHE A 61 -21.99 -13.15 3.32
N LEU A 62 -22.21 -14.46 3.16
CA LEU A 62 -22.67 -15.08 1.92
C LEU A 62 -24.11 -15.55 2.05
N SER A 63 -24.97 -15.20 1.09
CA SER A 63 -26.33 -15.70 0.98
C SER A 63 -26.51 -16.46 -0.32
N LEU A 64 -26.97 -17.72 -0.20
CA LEU A 64 -27.25 -18.62 -1.32
C LEU A 64 -28.69 -19.18 -1.18
N GLN A 65 -29.65 -18.44 -1.70
CA GLN A 65 -31.05 -18.83 -1.70
C GLN A 65 -31.47 -19.27 -3.12
N VAL A 66 -32.04 -20.44 -3.21
CA VAL A 66 -32.49 -20.99 -4.51
C VAL A 66 -33.52 -20.09 -5.15
N GLY A 67 -33.35 -19.81 -6.44
CA GLY A 67 -34.22 -18.93 -7.21
C GLY A 67 -33.83 -17.42 -7.11
N TYR A 68 -32.89 -17.05 -6.28
CA TYR A 68 -32.38 -15.69 -6.15
C TYR A 68 -30.90 -15.57 -6.53
N PRO A 69 -30.45 -14.41 -6.98
CA PRO A 69 -29.02 -14.19 -7.16
C PRO A 69 -28.24 -14.39 -5.85
N ALA A 70 -27.12 -15.09 -5.92
CA ALA A 70 -26.24 -15.19 -4.76
C ALA A 70 -25.68 -13.81 -4.43
N SER A 71 -25.59 -13.49 -3.13
CA SER A 71 -24.99 -12.23 -2.67
C SER A 71 -23.84 -12.51 -1.72
N PHE A 72 -22.77 -11.73 -1.88
CA PHE A 72 -21.63 -11.76 -0.97
C PHE A 72 -21.30 -10.34 -0.51
N THR A 73 -21.52 -10.11 0.77
CA THR A 73 -21.20 -8.85 1.45
C THR A 73 -19.88 -8.99 2.17
N VAL A 74 -19.00 -8.01 1.99
CA VAL A 74 -17.73 -7.90 2.70
C VAL A 74 -17.67 -6.58 3.44
N CYS A 75 -17.20 -6.62 4.68
CA CYS A 75 -17.12 -5.44 5.55
C CYS A 75 -15.67 -5.27 6.06
N CYS A 76 -15.19 -4.03 6.03
CA CYS A 76 -13.92 -3.60 6.58
C CYS A 76 -14.12 -2.30 7.35
N ARG A 77 -14.00 -2.34 8.67
CA ARG A 77 -14.29 -1.18 9.53
C ARG A 77 -15.71 -0.64 9.28
N GLU A 78 -15.81 0.64 8.87
CA GLU A 78 -17.08 1.30 8.51
C GLU A 78 -17.54 1.07 7.06
N PHE A 79 -16.70 0.46 6.24
CA PHE A 79 -16.98 0.23 4.83
C PHE A 79 -17.57 -1.14 4.58
N SER A 80 -18.51 -1.22 3.67
CA SER A 80 -19.11 -2.49 3.24
C SER A 80 -19.46 -2.45 1.77
N TYR A 81 -19.38 -3.60 1.13
CA TYR A 81 -19.81 -3.75 -0.26
C TYR A 81 -20.46 -5.11 -0.47
N THR A 82 -21.57 -5.12 -1.22
CA THR A 82 -22.28 -6.35 -1.58
C THR A 82 -22.21 -6.56 -3.09
N ALA A 83 -21.69 -7.70 -3.49
CA ALA A 83 -21.74 -8.16 -4.88
C ALA A 83 -22.85 -9.19 -5.06
N TYR A 84 -23.37 -9.28 -6.27
CA TYR A 84 -24.39 -10.23 -6.67
C TYR A 84 -23.95 -11.03 -7.89
N THR A 85 -24.44 -12.27 -8.01
CA THR A 85 -24.28 -13.04 -9.26
C THR A 85 -25.28 -12.57 -10.31
N GLU A 86 -24.94 -12.72 -11.59
CA GLU A 86 -25.86 -12.43 -12.69
C GLU A 86 -27.00 -13.43 -12.77
N HIS A 87 -26.75 -14.68 -12.37
CA HIS A 87 -27.72 -15.77 -12.41
C HIS A 87 -28.15 -16.16 -11.01
N ALA A 88 -29.41 -16.63 -10.92
CA ALA A 88 -29.95 -17.15 -9.68
C ALA A 88 -29.25 -18.46 -9.26
N VAL A 89 -29.22 -18.72 -7.96
CA VAL A 89 -28.81 -19.99 -7.39
C VAL A 89 -29.77 -21.09 -7.83
N GLU A 90 -29.24 -22.20 -8.30
CA GLU A 90 -30.01 -23.33 -8.81
C GLU A 90 -30.18 -24.41 -7.74
N HIS A 91 -31.14 -25.32 -7.93
CA HIS A 91 -31.21 -26.55 -7.17
C HIS A 91 -30.12 -27.52 -7.59
N ALA A 92 -29.50 -28.15 -6.63
CA ALA A 92 -28.46 -29.16 -6.86
C ALA A 92 -29.04 -30.41 -7.51
N GLN A 93 -28.62 -30.71 -8.73
CA GLN A 93 -29.07 -31.93 -9.44
C GLN A 93 -28.38 -33.20 -8.94
N LYS A 94 -27.16 -33.13 -8.42
CA LYS A 94 -26.40 -34.30 -7.99
C LYS A 94 -25.80 -34.13 -6.59
N ARG A 95 -25.11 -33.03 -6.33
CA ARG A 95 -24.48 -32.72 -5.05
C ARG A 95 -24.68 -31.25 -4.71
N PRO A 96 -25.25 -30.95 -3.55
CA PRO A 96 -25.31 -29.59 -3.04
C PRO A 96 -23.91 -29.05 -2.76
N LEU A 97 -23.81 -27.74 -2.67
CA LEU A 97 -22.56 -27.08 -2.35
C LEU A 97 -22.23 -27.30 -0.87
N GLU A 98 -21.02 -27.78 -0.58
CA GLU A 98 -20.56 -28.00 0.79
C GLU A 98 -20.02 -26.69 1.38
N GLU A 99 -20.42 -26.36 2.60
CA GLU A 99 -20.03 -25.13 3.28
C GLU A 99 -18.50 -25.00 3.44
N GLU A 100 -17.81 -26.08 3.79
CA GLU A 100 -16.33 -26.06 3.92
C GLU A 100 -15.64 -25.70 2.61
N ARG A 101 -16.19 -26.16 1.50
CA ARG A 101 -15.67 -25.86 0.18
C ARG A 101 -15.86 -24.40 -0.18
N ILE A 102 -17.00 -23.82 0.19
CA ILE A 102 -17.28 -22.39 0.05
C ILE A 102 -16.27 -21.59 0.88
N ARG A 103 -16.11 -21.92 2.17
CA ARG A 103 -15.17 -21.26 3.08
C ARG A 103 -13.75 -21.26 2.54
N THR A 104 -13.27 -22.43 2.13
CA THR A 104 -11.94 -22.58 1.51
C THR A 104 -11.76 -21.70 0.27
N GLN A 105 -12.80 -21.57 -0.53
CA GLN A 105 -12.72 -20.82 -1.78
C GLN A 105 -12.81 -19.30 -1.56
N LEU A 106 -13.64 -18.84 -0.65
CA LEU A 106 -13.78 -17.42 -0.32
C LEU A 106 -12.60 -16.90 0.50
N ALA A 107 -11.95 -17.75 1.30
CA ALA A 107 -10.74 -17.40 2.03
C ALA A 107 -9.51 -17.12 1.14
N LYS A 108 -9.57 -17.44 -0.16
CA LYS A 108 -8.48 -17.17 -1.10
C LYS A 108 -8.43 -15.70 -1.49
N THR A 109 -7.98 -14.86 -0.57
CA THR A 109 -7.85 -13.42 -0.78
C THR A 109 -6.44 -12.99 -1.24
N GLY A 110 -5.55 -13.96 -1.54
CA GLY A 110 -4.18 -13.71 -1.98
C GLY A 110 -4.10 -12.73 -3.16
N GLY A 111 -3.11 -11.83 -3.11
CA GLY A 111 -2.96 -10.75 -4.09
C GLY A 111 -3.91 -9.57 -3.89
N THR A 112 -4.68 -9.53 -2.79
CA THR A 112 -5.52 -8.40 -2.39
C THR A 112 -5.01 -7.78 -1.09
N LEU A 113 -5.50 -6.58 -0.77
CA LEU A 113 -5.20 -5.89 0.48
C LEU A 113 -5.98 -6.45 1.68
N PHE A 114 -6.75 -7.51 1.48
CA PHE A 114 -7.71 -8.02 2.45
C PHE A 114 -7.39 -9.44 2.90
N PHE A 115 -7.68 -9.71 4.18
CA PHE A 115 -7.65 -11.04 4.76
C PHE A 115 -9.03 -11.35 5.37
N LEU A 116 -9.68 -12.41 4.89
CA LEU A 116 -10.98 -12.84 5.41
C LEU A 116 -10.81 -13.48 6.79
N LYS A 117 -11.22 -12.77 7.83
CA LYS A 117 -11.11 -13.20 9.22
C LYS A 117 -12.23 -14.14 9.63
N ASP A 118 -13.45 -13.80 9.22
CA ASP A 118 -14.63 -14.59 9.52
C ASP A 118 -15.63 -14.54 8.36
N LEU A 119 -16.41 -15.62 8.22
CA LEU A 119 -17.37 -15.79 7.16
C LEU A 119 -18.65 -16.44 7.71
N GLU A 120 -19.73 -15.72 7.62
CA GLU A 120 -21.07 -16.23 7.87
C GLU A 120 -21.71 -16.68 6.55
N ILE A 121 -22.32 -17.87 6.55
CA ILE A 121 -22.95 -18.45 5.37
C ILE A 121 -24.40 -18.78 5.69
N SER A 122 -25.31 -18.17 4.94
CA SER A 122 -26.74 -18.52 4.91
C SER A 122 -27.03 -19.18 3.58
N MET A 123 -27.38 -20.46 3.58
CA MET A 123 -27.64 -21.21 2.35
C MET A 123 -28.78 -22.23 2.50
N ASP A 124 -29.50 -22.44 1.42
CA ASP A 124 -30.47 -23.53 1.31
C ASP A 124 -29.76 -24.88 1.21
N GLN A 125 -30.35 -25.94 1.76
CA GLN A 125 -29.72 -27.27 1.82
C GLN A 125 -29.40 -27.87 0.45
N ASP A 126 -30.15 -27.49 -0.56
CA ASP A 126 -30.02 -27.98 -1.94
C ASP A 126 -29.48 -26.89 -2.90
N ALA A 127 -28.91 -25.83 -2.37
CA ALA A 127 -28.33 -24.77 -3.17
C ALA A 127 -27.13 -25.25 -3.99
N PHE A 128 -27.08 -24.84 -5.24
CA PHE A 128 -25.97 -25.06 -6.15
C PHE A 128 -25.55 -23.78 -6.83
N LEU A 129 -24.24 -23.50 -6.79
CA LEU A 129 -23.62 -22.41 -7.52
C LEU A 129 -22.29 -22.91 -8.13
N PRO A 130 -22.05 -22.71 -9.43
CA PRO A 130 -20.77 -23.06 -10.05
C PRO A 130 -19.60 -22.35 -9.35
N MET A 131 -18.50 -23.07 -9.12
CA MET A 131 -17.31 -22.51 -8.45
C MET A 131 -16.72 -21.29 -9.17
N GLN A 132 -16.92 -21.22 -10.49
CA GLN A 132 -16.50 -20.06 -11.28
C GLN A 132 -17.29 -18.82 -10.89
N GLN A 133 -18.60 -18.94 -10.70
CA GLN A 133 -19.47 -17.84 -10.27
C GLN A 133 -19.14 -17.42 -8.84
N LEU A 134 -18.86 -18.35 -7.93
CA LEU A 134 -18.41 -18.06 -6.57
C LEU A 134 -17.09 -17.28 -6.57
N ASN A 135 -16.15 -17.64 -7.45
CA ASN A 135 -14.89 -16.90 -7.60
C ASN A 135 -15.07 -15.49 -8.16
N SER A 136 -15.96 -15.34 -9.16
CA SER A 136 -16.30 -14.04 -9.73
C SER A 136 -16.97 -13.14 -8.69
N LEU A 137 -17.90 -13.70 -7.92
CA LEU A 137 -18.58 -13.02 -6.82
C LEU A 137 -17.60 -12.51 -5.76
N ARG A 138 -16.66 -13.37 -5.32
CA ARG A 138 -15.59 -12.98 -4.40
C ARG A 138 -14.77 -11.82 -4.95
N ARG A 139 -14.31 -11.91 -6.20
CA ARG A 139 -13.48 -10.85 -6.81
C ARG A 139 -14.26 -9.54 -6.90
N ALA A 140 -15.51 -9.61 -7.34
CA ALA A 140 -16.38 -8.43 -7.45
C ALA A 140 -16.60 -7.77 -6.08
N ALA A 141 -16.81 -8.55 -5.02
CA ALA A 141 -16.97 -8.03 -3.66
C ALA A 141 -15.71 -7.33 -3.15
N LEU A 142 -14.54 -7.96 -3.29
CA LEU A 142 -13.26 -7.38 -2.85
C LEU A 142 -12.87 -6.14 -3.65
N ASP A 143 -13.08 -6.14 -4.96
CA ASP A 143 -12.81 -4.98 -5.82
C ASP A 143 -13.78 -3.83 -5.54
N GLY A 144 -15.05 -4.15 -5.25
CA GLY A 144 -16.06 -3.19 -4.84
C GLY A 144 -15.68 -2.52 -3.52
N LEU A 145 -15.37 -3.31 -2.49
CA LEU A 145 -14.93 -2.79 -1.19
C LEU A 145 -13.68 -1.90 -1.32
N ARG A 146 -12.70 -2.30 -2.12
CA ARG A 146 -11.51 -1.50 -2.38
C ARG A 146 -11.85 -0.14 -3.00
N ARG A 147 -12.80 -0.11 -3.93
CA ARG A 147 -13.27 1.14 -4.56
C ARG A 147 -14.01 2.03 -3.57
N GLU A 148 -14.89 1.47 -2.75
CA GLU A 148 -15.60 2.22 -1.70
C GLU A 148 -14.60 2.91 -0.75
N ILE A 149 -13.61 2.16 -0.24
CA ILE A 149 -12.56 2.72 0.62
C ILE A 149 -11.78 3.82 -0.11
N ALA A 150 -11.34 3.57 -1.35
CA ALA A 150 -10.58 4.55 -2.12
C ALA A 150 -11.39 5.83 -2.38
N THR A 151 -12.68 5.71 -2.69
CA THR A 151 -13.57 6.85 -2.94
C THR A 151 -13.76 7.71 -1.69
N ALA A 152 -13.86 7.10 -0.52
CA ALA A 152 -14.02 7.83 0.75
C ALA A 152 -12.80 8.73 1.09
N PHE A 153 -11.61 8.37 0.60
CA PHE A 153 -10.38 9.16 0.78
C PHE A 153 -10.04 10.04 -0.43
N TYR A 154 -10.87 10.03 -1.46
CA TYR A 154 -10.68 10.91 -2.61
C TYR A 154 -10.91 12.37 -2.22
N ARG A 155 -9.92 13.19 -2.48
CA ARG A 155 -10.00 14.64 -2.29
C ARG A 155 -10.13 15.31 -3.63
N GLU A 156 -11.21 16.03 -3.84
CA GLU A 156 -11.33 16.93 -4.99
C GLU A 156 -10.35 18.09 -4.77
N CYS A 157 -9.36 18.19 -5.64
CA CYS A 157 -8.56 19.40 -5.72
C CYS A 157 -9.42 20.50 -6.31
N ASN A 158 -9.82 21.46 -5.49
CA ASN A 158 -10.51 22.65 -5.96
C ASN A 158 -9.45 23.59 -6.54
N PRO A 159 -9.30 23.73 -7.87
CA PRO A 159 -8.26 24.56 -8.46
C PRO A 159 -8.45 26.06 -8.14
N SER A 160 -9.61 26.42 -7.59
CA SER A 160 -9.96 27.80 -7.28
C SER A 160 -9.35 28.33 -5.98
N THR A 161 -8.67 27.52 -5.18
CA THR A 161 -8.16 27.97 -3.87
C THR A 161 -6.63 28.09 -3.83
N THR A 162 -5.95 27.86 -4.93
CA THR A 162 -4.55 28.23 -5.01
C THR A 162 -4.46 29.71 -5.43
N GLN A 163 -4.89 30.59 -4.54
CA GLN A 163 -4.21 31.88 -4.49
C GLN A 163 -2.79 31.54 -4.05
N VAL A 164 -1.90 31.42 -5.01
CA VAL A 164 -0.48 31.56 -4.76
C VAL A 164 -0.36 32.93 -4.11
N GLU A 165 -0.22 32.97 -2.78
CA GLU A 165 0.21 34.18 -2.11
C GLU A 165 1.54 34.51 -2.77
N THR A 166 1.50 35.50 -3.67
CA THR A 166 2.70 36.13 -4.19
C THR A 166 3.39 36.70 -2.95
N PHE A 167 4.42 36.00 -2.49
CA PHE A 167 5.30 36.53 -1.47
C PHE A 167 5.80 37.89 -2.00
N LYS A 168 5.26 38.95 -1.45
CA LYS A 168 5.83 40.30 -1.66
C LYS A 168 7.24 40.21 -1.08
N GLU A 169 8.23 40.42 -1.91
CA GLU A 169 9.58 40.66 -1.45
C GLU A 169 9.54 41.80 -0.42
N GLU A 170 9.56 41.45 0.85
CA GLU A 170 9.95 42.38 1.87
C GLU A 170 11.44 42.63 1.66
N THR A 171 11.75 43.80 1.09
CA THR A 171 13.09 44.34 1.05
C THR A 171 13.53 44.73 2.48
N GLY A 172 13.76 43.71 3.27
CA GLY A 172 14.25 43.72 4.65
C GLY A 172 15.58 43.01 4.75
N ASN A 173 16.58 43.79 5.10
CA ASN A 173 17.95 43.40 5.37
C ASN A 173 18.04 42.17 6.27
N GLY A 174 18.48 41.01 5.76
CA GLY A 174 18.83 39.89 6.60
C GLY A 174 18.29 38.53 6.08
N ASN A 175 19.19 37.63 5.85
CA ASN A 175 19.02 36.22 5.48
C ASN A 175 18.27 35.98 4.15
N LEU A 176 19.04 35.97 3.09
CA LEU A 176 18.62 35.38 1.82
C LEU A 176 18.27 33.91 2.07
N ASN A 177 16.97 33.60 2.09
CA ASN A 177 16.51 32.22 2.05
C ASN A 177 17.01 31.60 0.75
N ARG A 178 18.03 30.76 0.85
CA ARG A 178 18.53 30.02 -0.30
C ARG A 178 17.61 28.81 -0.52
N TYR A 179 16.85 28.84 -1.60
CA TYR A 179 16.12 27.72 -2.07
C TYR A 179 16.99 26.87 -3.00
N SER A 180 17.05 25.58 -2.78
CA SER A 180 17.67 24.63 -3.70
C SER A 180 16.56 23.81 -4.34
N VAL A 181 16.47 23.89 -5.66
CA VAL A 181 15.51 23.09 -6.44
C VAL A 181 16.26 21.96 -7.10
N PHE A 182 15.77 20.74 -6.92
CA PHE A 182 16.27 19.57 -7.61
C PHE A 182 15.46 19.36 -8.88
N ILE A 183 16.12 19.32 -10.04
CA ILE A 183 15.51 19.22 -11.36
C ILE A 183 15.96 17.92 -11.99
N GLU A 184 14.99 17.08 -12.39
CA GLU A 184 15.25 15.78 -13.03
C GLU A 184 14.93 15.79 -14.53
N THR A 185 14.07 16.72 -14.98
CA THR A 185 13.63 16.78 -16.36
C THR A 185 13.79 18.20 -16.96
N GLU A 186 13.91 18.27 -18.28
CA GLU A 186 14.03 19.51 -19.03
C GLU A 186 12.78 20.41 -18.88
N GLU A 187 11.59 19.80 -18.82
CA GLU A 187 10.33 20.51 -18.59
C GLU A 187 10.27 21.19 -17.22
N GLN A 188 10.82 20.54 -16.19
CA GLN A 188 10.93 21.12 -14.85
C GLN A 188 11.89 22.32 -14.85
N LEU A 189 12.96 22.24 -15.62
CA LEU A 189 13.92 23.33 -15.79
C LEU A 189 13.25 24.56 -16.41
N GLU A 190 12.50 24.39 -17.49
CA GLU A 190 11.75 25.47 -18.14
C GLU A 190 10.74 26.13 -17.19
N THR A 191 10.06 25.31 -16.38
CA THR A 191 9.12 25.79 -15.37
C THR A 191 9.82 26.66 -14.33
N VAL A 192 10.98 26.26 -13.81
CA VAL A 192 11.74 27.04 -12.84
C VAL A 192 12.23 28.35 -13.45
N PHE A 193 12.72 28.34 -14.69
CA PHE A 193 13.13 29.57 -15.36
C PHE A 193 11.99 30.55 -15.62
N SER A 194 10.77 30.07 -15.83
CA SER A 194 9.60 30.93 -16.00
C SER A 194 9.20 31.67 -14.71
N PHE A 195 9.62 31.16 -13.54
CA PHE A 195 9.40 31.83 -12.24
C PHE A 195 10.52 32.81 -11.85
N LEU A 196 11.66 32.76 -12.51
CA LEU A 196 12.83 33.60 -12.21
C LEU A 196 12.91 34.87 -13.07
N ASN A 197 12.07 34.97 -14.10
CA ASN A 197 11.90 36.15 -14.97
C ASN A 197 10.61 36.90 -14.65
#